data_26c4501ff73bfa182ec1bbf4e3af718e
#
_entry.id   26c4501ff73bfa182ec1bbf4e3af718e
#
_cell.length_a   1.000
_cell.length_b   1.000
_cell.length_c   1.000
_cell.angle_alpha   90.00
_cell.angle_beta   90.00
_cell.angle_gamma   90.00
#
_symmetry.space_group_name_H-M   'P 1'
#
loop_
_entity.id
_entity.type
_entity.pdbx_description
1 polymer ?
#
loop_
_entity_poly.entity_id
_entity_poly.type
_entity_poly.pdbx_seq_one_letter_code
_entity_poly.pdbx_strand_id
1 'polypeptide(L)'
;SAVLATGVLEATKMVSVGAQVSGQVQKMYVQLGDQVEQGQLIAQIDSIRQQNEFKTAEASIKNQQAQLAVQQANLAKVEAEYKRQQAMFSQDATSRAELEAALANYKTAQAQIASINAQIEQSRLSLATTKENLGYTRIVAPMDGTIVAIVTEEGQTVNANQSAPTIVKLAKLDTMTIKAQISEADVMKVEQGQTVYFTTLGNSDKKHYAKLRQ
;
A
#
# COMPACT_ATOMS: atom_id res chain seq x y z
N SER A 1 51.84 -15.57 14.74
CA SER A 1 51.39 -16.54 13.74
C SER A 1 49.93 -16.37 13.44
N ALA A 2 49.55 -16.25 12.15
CA ALA A 2 48.16 -16.06 11.72
C ALA A 2 47.40 -17.39 11.82
N VAL A 3 46.18 -17.33 12.33
CA VAL A 3 45.22 -18.42 12.32
C VAL A 3 44.43 -18.34 11.02
N LEU A 4 44.46 -19.40 10.23
CA LEU A 4 43.70 -19.47 8.98
C LEU A 4 42.34 -20.11 9.26
N ALA A 5 41.27 -19.35 8.96
CA ALA A 5 39.90 -19.82 9.03
C ALA A 5 39.18 -19.51 7.75
N THR A 6 38.45 -20.47 7.19
CA THR A 6 37.58 -20.26 6.06
C THR A 6 36.13 -20.22 6.57
N GLY A 7 35.37 -19.23 6.13
CA GLY A 7 33.98 -19.05 6.55
C GLY A 7 33.05 -18.76 5.39
N VAL A 8 31.79 -19.12 5.54
CA VAL A 8 30.73 -18.81 4.61
C VAL A 8 29.79 -17.81 5.28
N LEU A 9 29.52 -16.72 4.57
CA LEU A 9 28.63 -15.66 5.02
C LEU A 9 27.24 -15.91 4.43
N GLU A 10 26.25 -16.09 5.29
CA GLU A 10 24.86 -16.34 4.88
C GLU A 10 23.94 -15.23 5.38
N ALA A 11 23.13 -14.65 4.47
CA ALA A 11 22.07 -13.72 4.84
C ALA A 11 20.89 -14.50 5.43
N THR A 12 20.32 -14.03 6.55
CA THR A 12 19.22 -14.72 7.23
C THR A 12 17.88 -14.53 6.53
N LYS A 13 17.72 -13.45 5.74
CA LYS A 13 16.47 -13.16 5.02
C LYS A 13 16.74 -12.35 3.76
N MET A 14 16.09 -12.75 2.67
CA MET A 14 16.13 -12.02 1.41
C MET A 14 14.70 -11.85 0.90
N VAL A 15 14.36 -10.64 0.44
CA VAL A 15 13.03 -10.30 -0.07
C VAL A 15 13.17 -9.62 -1.42
N SER A 16 12.34 -10.04 -2.37
CA SER A 16 12.18 -9.33 -3.65
C SER A 16 11.11 -8.26 -3.48
N VAL A 17 11.47 -7.01 -3.72
CA VAL A 17 10.54 -5.88 -3.67
C VAL A 17 9.99 -5.68 -5.07
N GLY A 18 8.69 -5.92 -5.24
CA GLY A 18 8.02 -5.89 -6.52
C GLY A 18 7.10 -4.69 -6.71
N ALA A 19 6.74 -4.44 -7.97
CA ALA A 19 5.74 -3.44 -8.33
C ALA A 19 4.36 -4.09 -8.35
N GLN A 20 3.37 -3.45 -7.71
CA GLN A 20 1.99 -3.91 -7.70
C GLN A 20 1.11 -3.20 -8.74
N VAL A 21 1.65 -2.19 -9.39
CA VAL A 21 1.00 -1.48 -10.50
C VAL A 21 1.95 -1.38 -11.68
N SER A 22 1.38 -1.30 -12.88
CA SER A 22 2.13 -1.15 -14.12
C SER A 22 2.46 0.31 -14.39
N GLY A 23 3.58 0.55 -15.04
CA GLY A 23 4.00 1.87 -15.46
C GLY A 23 5.50 1.97 -15.64
N GLN A 24 5.97 3.13 -16.03
CA GLN A 24 7.39 3.40 -16.19
C GLN A 24 8.01 3.75 -14.85
N VAL A 25 9.17 3.16 -14.55
CA VAL A 25 9.97 3.56 -13.39
C VAL A 25 10.53 4.95 -13.68
N GLN A 26 9.95 5.94 -13.05
CA GLN A 26 10.29 7.34 -13.30
C GLN A 26 11.58 7.73 -12.59
N LYS A 27 11.81 7.19 -11.40
CA LYS A 27 13.00 7.49 -10.60
C LYS A 27 13.35 6.34 -9.66
N MET A 28 14.64 6.05 -9.56
CA MET A 28 15.24 5.18 -8.56
C MET A 28 15.94 6.03 -7.51
N TYR A 29 15.67 5.77 -6.24
CA TYR A 29 16.22 6.53 -5.12
C TYR A 29 17.33 5.79 -4.39
N VAL A 30 17.63 4.57 -4.81
CA VAL A 30 18.63 3.70 -4.16
C VAL A 30 19.60 3.15 -5.19
N GLN A 31 20.77 2.77 -4.70
CA GLN A 31 21.83 2.14 -5.46
C GLN A 31 22.20 0.80 -4.82
N LEU A 32 22.88 -0.04 -5.59
CA LEU A 32 23.41 -1.30 -5.08
C LEU A 32 24.30 -1.05 -3.85
N GLY A 33 24.07 -1.79 -2.79
CA GLY A 33 24.80 -1.66 -1.55
C GLY A 33 24.21 -0.66 -0.52
N ASP A 34 23.22 0.12 -0.90
CA ASP A 34 22.58 1.06 0.03
C ASP A 34 21.87 0.33 1.16
N GLN A 35 21.99 0.87 2.36
CA GLN A 35 21.21 0.46 3.51
C GLN A 35 19.93 1.26 3.57
N VAL A 36 18.81 0.58 3.70
CA VAL A 36 17.48 1.19 3.75
C VAL A 36 16.73 0.79 5.01
N GLU A 37 15.85 1.67 5.45
CA GLU A 37 14.95 1.41 6.57
C GLU A 37 13.56 1.04 6.02
N GLN A 38 12.79 0.29 6.82
CA GLN A 38 11.40 -0.03 6.50
C GLN A 38 10.62 1.25 6.18
N GLY A 39 9.89 1.25 5.07
CA GLY A 39 9.11 2.40 4.62
C GLY A 39 9.89 3.43 3.80
N GLN A 40 11.21 3.29 3.68
CA GLN A 40 12.02 4.20 2.86
C GLN A 40 11.68 4.05 1.38
N LEU A 41 11.57 5.18 0.67
CA LEU A 41 11.23 5.20 -0.75
C LEU A 41 12.39 4.63 -1.58
N ILE A 42 12.09 3.61 -2.37
CA ILE A 42 13.04 2.92 -3.25
C ILE A 42 12.91 3.43 -4.69
N ALA A 43 11.67 3.51 -5.19
CA ALA A 43 11.41 3.89 -6.58
C ALA A 43 10.04 4.56 -6.70
N GLN A 44 9.90 5.38 -7.74
CA GLN A 44 8.64 6.01 -8.11
C GLN A 44 8.25 5.57 -9.51
N ILE A 45 7.09 4.93 -9.63
CA ILE A 45 6.45 4.64 -10.91
C ILE A 45 5.66 5.87 -11.33
N ASP A 46 5.60 6.16 -12.63
CA ASP A 46 4.77 7.24 -13.17
C ASP A 46 3.32 7.05 -12.71
N SER A 47 2.80 8.03 -11.97
CA SER A 47 1.54 7.93 -11.26
C SER A 47 0.40 8.76 -11.89
N ILE A 48 0.59 9.33 -13.07
CA ILE A 48 -0.40 10.21 -13.69
C ILE A 48 -1.76 9.52 -13.84
N ARG A 49 -1.78 8.28 -14.31
CA ARG A 49 -3.02 7.53 -14.49
C ARG A 49 -3.72 7.30 -13.16
N GLN A 50 -2.98 6.86 -12.16
CA GLN A 50 -3.52 6.58 -10.83
C GLN A 50 -4.00 7.85 -10.13
N GLN A 51 -3.30 8.97 -10.31
CA GLN A 51 -3.75 10.28 -9.81
C GLN A 51 -5.09 10.69 -10.43
N ASN A 52 -5.24 10.51 -11.74
CA ASN A 52 -6.48 10.83 -12.44
C ASN A 52 -7.63 9.93 -12.03
N GLU A 53 -7.39 8.63 -11.86
CA GLU A 53 -8.39 7.69 -11.36
C GLU A 53 -8.86 8.08 -9.95
N PHE A 54 -7.93 8.46 -9.07
CA PHE A 54 -8.25 8.93 -7.73
C PHE A 54 -9.10 10.20 -7.75
N LYS A 55 -8.70 11.19 -8.55
CA LYS A 55 -9.46 12.45 -8.70
C LYS A 55 -10.85 12.23 -9.27
N THR A 56 -10.99 11.32 -10.23
CA THR A 56 -12.30 10.95 -10.81
C THR A 56 -13.19 10.32 -9.75
N ALA A 57 -12.64 9.43 -8.91
CA ALA A 57 -13.40 8.80 -7.83
C ALA A 57 -13.83 9.83 -6.77
N GLU A 58 -12.99 10.80 -6.43
CA GLU A 58 -13.35 11.90 -5.53
C GLU A 58 -14.49 12.75 -6.12
N ALA A 59 -14.39 13.10 -7.41
CA ALA A 59 -15.41 13.89 -8.09
C ALA A 59 -16.76 13.15 -8.16
N SER A 60 -16.73 11.83 -8.35
CA SER A 60 -17.94 11.00 -8.35
C SER A 60 -18.67 11.07 -7.00
N ILE A 61 -17.94 11.02 -5.89
CA ILE A 61 -18.53 11.14 -4.55
C ILE A 61 -19.14 12.52 -4.36
N LYS A 62 -18.45 13.58 -4.77
CA LYS A 62 -18.99 14.96 -4.68
C LYS A 62 -20.28 15.12 -5.47
N ASN A 63 -20.35 14.54 -6.67
CA ASN A 63 -21.57 14.54 -7.47
C ASN A 63 -22.72 13.83 -6.77
N GLN A 64 -22.47 12.65 -6.18
CA GLN A 64 -23.47 11.90 -5.44
C GLN A 64 -23.92 12.62 -4.17
N GLN A 65 -23.00 13.28 -3.47
CA GLN A 65 -23.34 14.11 -2.31
C GLN A 65 -24.25 15.28 -2.69
N ALA A 66 -24.03 15.90 -3.86
CA ALA A 66 -24.90 16.94 -4.39
C ALA A 66 -26.29 16.37 -4.73
N GLN A 67 -26.35 15.18 -5.33
CA GLN A 67 -27.63 14.49 -5.59
C GLN A 67 -28.35 14.15 -4.28
N LEU A 68 -27.62 13.74 -3.25
CA LEU A 68 -28.19 13.49 -1.92
C LEU A 68 -28.82 14.75 -1.35
N ALA A 69 -28.14 15.89 -1.46
CA ALA A 69 -28.67 17.16 -0.98
C ALA A 69 -29.98 17.53 -1.69
N VAL A 70 -30.08 17.29 -3.00
CA VAL A 70 -31.33 17.50 -3.77
C VAL A 70 -32.44 16.59 -3.24
N GLN A 71 -32.15 15.31 -3.01
CA GLN A 71 -33.14 14.36 -2.51
C GLN A 71 -33.55 14.63 -1.07
N GLN A 72 -32.64 15.13 -0.25
CA GLN A 72 -32.96 15.54 1.13
C GLN A 72 -33.92 16.74 1.13
N ALA A 73 -33.72 17.70 0.22
CA ALA A 73 -34.65 18.83 0.05
C ALA A 73 -36.02 18.34 -0.42
N ASN A 74 -36.07 17.39 -1.35
CA ASN A 74 -37.32 16.78 -1.80
C ASN A 74 -38.01 16.01 -0.67
N LEU A 75 -37.25 15.27 0.14
CA LEU A 75 -37.79 14.56 1.31
C LEU A 75 -38.46 15.52 2.29
N ALA A 76 -37.82 16.64 2.60
CA ALA A 76 -38.39 17.65 3.49
C ALA A 76 -39.71 18.18 2.94
N LYS A 77 -39.77 18.41 1.64
CA LYS A 77 -40.99 18.87 0.95
C LYS A 77 -42.13 17.86 1.05
N VAL A 78 -41.86 16.60 0.70
CA VAL A 78 -42.94 15.59 0.67
C VAL A 78 -43.31 15.12 2.08
N GLU A 79 -42.41 15.18 3.05
CA GLU A 79 -42.72 14.94 4.47
C GLU A 79 -43.65 15.99 5.00
N ALA A 80 -43.42 17.27 4.73
CA ALA A 80 -44.29 18.38 5.10
C ALA A 80 -45.68 18.22 4.49
N GLU A 81 -45.74 17.82 3.20
CA GLU A 81 -47.03 17.57 2.53
C GLU A 81 -47.79 16.41 3.16
N TYR A 82 -47.10 15.33 3.51
CA TYR A 82 -47.73 14.19 4.18
C TYR A 82 -48.29 14.61 5.53
N LYS A 83 -47.54 15.34 6.34
CA LYS A 83 -48.02 15.85 7.63
C LYS A 83 -49.24 16.76 7.47
N ARG A 84 -49.24 17.60 6.44
CA ARG A 84 -50.40 18.48 6.13
C ARG A 84 -51.63 17.67 5.76
N GLN A 85 -51.48 16.66 4.89
CA GLN A 85 -52.58 15.77 4.52
C GLN A 85 -53.12 14.96 5.69
N GLN A 86 -52.25 14.52 6.63
CA GLN A 86 -52.69 13.86 7.85
C GLN A 86 -53.55 14.79 8.70
N ALA A 87 -53.15 16.03 8.89
CA ALA A 87 -53.91 17.03 9.66
C ALA A 87 -55.26 17.35 9.00
N MET A 88 -55.27 17.55 7.67
CA MET A 88 -56.49 17.81 6.92
C MET A 88 -57.45 16.62 6.94
N PHE A 89 -56.94 15.39 6.82
CA PHE A 89 -57.77 14.19 6.84
C PHE A 89 -58.44 14.01 8.22
N SER A 90 -57.77 14.32 9.32
CA SER A 90 -58.35 14.26 10.65
C SER A 90 -59.50 15.24 10.85
N GLN A 91 -59.60 16.27 10.02
CA GLN A 91 -60.65 17.28 10.02
C GLN A 91 -61.63 17.12 8.85
N ASP A 92 -61.62 15.96 8.19
CA ASP A 92 -62.43 15.67 6.98
C ASP A 92 -62.21 16.69 5.85
N ALA A 93 -61.01 17.29 5.75
CA ALA A 93 -60.72 18.36 4.78
C ALA A 93 -59.96 17.86 3.53
N THR A 94 -59.71 16.56 3.44
CA THR A 94 -59.07 15.94 2.25
C THR A 94 -59.58 14.51 2.09
N SER A 95 -59.32 13.91 0.94
CA SER A 95 -59.68 12.53 0.62
C SER A 95 -58.63 11.52 1.13
N ARG A 96 -59.06 10.28 1.30
CA ARG A 96 -58.14 9.18 1.57
C ARG A 96 -57.09 8.98 0.46
N ALA A 97 -57.53 9.15 -0.81
CA ALA A 97 -56.67 9.06 -1.96
C ALA A 97 -55.52 10.07 -1.89
N GLU A 98 -55.83 11.32 -1.51
CA GLU A 98 -54.80 12.38 -1.39
C GLU A 98 -53.84 12.04 -0.23
N LEU A 99 -54.33 11.55 0.90
CA LEU A 99 -53.47 11.15 2.00
C LEU A 99 -52.56 9.98 1.62
N GLU A 100 -53.09 8.96 0.97
CA GLU A 100 -52.33 7.79 0.49
C GLU A 100 -51.25 8.19 -0.52
N ALA A 101 -51.56 9.11 -1.46
CA ALA A 101 -50.61 9.64 -2.41
C ALA A 101 -49.44 10.36 -1.71
N ALA A 102 -49.74 11.19 -0.72
CA ALA A 102 -48.73 11.93 0.03
C ALA A 102 -47.80 10.94 0.83
N LEU A 103 -48.40 9.89 1.39
CA LEU A 103 -47.65 8.85 2.09
C LEU A 103 -46.71 8.09 1.11
N ALA A 104 -47.24 7.74 -0.06
CA ALA A 104 -46.45 7.05 -1.08
C ALA A 104 -45.26 7.91 -1.55
N ASN A 105 -45.49 9.20 -1.78
CA ASN A 105 -44.42 10.14 -2.15
C ASN A 105 -43.36 10.26 -1.07
N TYR A 106 -43.77 10.30 0.20
CA TYR A 106 -42.85 10.34 1.35
C TYR A 106 -41.98 9.07 1.43
N LYS A 107 -42.62 7.89 1.32
CA LYS A 107 -41.89 6.62 1.33
C LYS A 107 -40.93 6.48 0.15
N THR A 108 -41.35 6.92 -1.03
CA THR A 108 -40.48 6.91 -2.23
C THR A 108 -39.26 7.80 -2.05
N ALA A 109 -39.44 8.99 -1.48
CA ALA A 109 -38.33 9.90 -1.21
C ALA A 109 -37.34 9.31 -0.20
N GLN A 110 -37.84 8.62 0.85
CA GLN A 110 -36.99 7.91 1.79
C GLN A 110 -36.17 6.80 1.11
N ALA A 111 -36.81 6.02 0.22
CA ALA A 111 -36.15 4.95 -0.52
C ALA A 111 -35.08 5.50 -1.47
N GLN A 112 -35.35 6.63 -2.13
CA GLN A 112 -34.38 7.28 -3.01
C GLN A 112 -33.13 7.74 -2.26
N ILE A 113 -33.29 8.27 -1.06
CA ILE A 113 -32.17 8.65 -0.19
C ILE A 113 -31.37 7.43 0.21
N ALA A 114 -32.03 6.34 0.62
CA ALA A 114 -31.37 5.09 0.94
C ALA A 114 -30.53 4.56 -0.24
N SER A 115 -31.08 4.66 -1.46
CA SER A 115 -30.38 4.25 -2.70
C SER A 115 -29.14 5.11 -2.94
N ILE A 116 -29.22 6.42 -2.80
CA ILE A 116 -28.07 7.32 -2.98
C ILE A 116 -27.00 7.06 -1.92
N ASN A 117 -27.41 6.85 -0.66
CA ASN A 117 -26.47 6.53 0.41
C ASN A 117 -25.71 5.22 0.11
N ALA A 118 -26.40 4.22 -0.43
CA ALA A 118 -25.76 2.97 -0.84
C ALA A 118 -24.77 3.19 -2.00
N GLN A 119 -25.12 4.04 -2.98
CA GLN A 119 -24.22 4.42 -4.07
C GLN A 119 -22.98 5.16 -3.55
N ILE A 120 -23.14 6.06 -2.60
CA ILE A 120 -22.03 6.79 -1.97
C ILE A 120 -21.09 5.81 -1.25
N GLU A 121 -21.65 4.85 -0.52
CA GLU A 121 -20.85 3.81 0.14
C GLU A 121 -20.04 2.99 -0.86
N GLN A 122 -20.66 2.56 -1.96
CA GLN A 122 -19.99 1.87 -3.04
C GLN A 122 -18.86 2.72 -3.65
N SER A 123 -19.12 4.00 -3.87
CA SER A 123 -18.13 4.93 -4.42
C SER A 123 -16.98 5.19 -3.45
N ARG A 124 -17.22 5.16 -2.15
CA ARG A 124 -16.16 5.26 -1.14
C ARG A 124 -15.22 4.06 -1.16
N LEU A 125 -15.76 2.85 -1.40
CA LEU A 125 -14.94 1.66 -1.57
C LEU A 125 -14.08 1.76 -2.84
N SER A 126 -14.65 2.26 -3.93
CA SER A 126 -13.93 2.52 -5.17
C SER A 126 -12.82 3.56 -4.96
N LEU A 127 -13.11 4.64 -4.21
CA LEU A 127 -12.11 5.65 -3.85
C LEU A 127 -10.94 5.03 -3.06
N ALA A 128 -11.25 4.17 -2.09
CA ALA A 128 -10.22 3.49 -1.29
C ALA A 128 -9.31 2.64 -2.19
N THR A 129 -9.87 1.94 -3.18
CA THR A 129 -9.09 1.16 -4.16
C THR A 129 -8.18 2.05 -5.00
N THR A 130 -8.69 3.18 -5.50
CA THR A 130 -7.86 4.10 -6.29
C THR A 130 -6.76 4.75 -5.46
N LYS A 131 -7.03 5.03 -4.19
CA LYS A 131 -6.02 5.54 -3.25
C LYS A 131 -4.92 4.51 -3.00
N GLU A 132 -5.29 3.25 -2.82
CA GLU A 132 -4.33 2.15 -2.66
C GLU A 132 -3.46 1.99 -3.91
N ASN A 133 -4.06 2.00 -5.10
CA ASN A 133 -3.32 1.92 -6.36
C ASN A 133 -2.36 3.09 -6.54
N LEU A 134 -2.77 4.29 -6.14
CA LEU A 134 -1.88 5.45 -6.16
C LEU A 134 -0.70 5.26 -5.19
N GLY A 135 -0.95 4.69 -4.02
CA GLY A 135 0.09 4.36 -3.06
C GLY A 135 1.11 3.34 -3.60
N TYR A 136 0.66 2.39 -4.41
CA TYR A 136 1.53 1.39 -5.03
C TYR A 136 2.50 1.95 -6.06
N THR A 137 2.28 3.17 -6.56
CA THR A 137 3.25 3.84 -7.45
C THR A 137 4.50 4.27 -6.71
N ARG A 138 4.45 4.36 -5.39
CA ARG A 138 5.61 4.60 -4.53
C ARG A 138 6.08 3.26 -3.96
N ILE A 139 7.21 2.80 -4.43
CA ILE A 139 7.78 1.52 -3.99
C ILE A 139 8.68 1.78 -2.81
N VAL A 140 8.33 1.18 -1.67
CA VAL A 140 9.03 1.39 -0.39
C VAL A 140 9.62 0.08 0.12
N ALA A 141 10.64 0.19 0.96
CA ALA A 141 11.26 -0.97 1.58
C ALA A 141 10.30 -1.66 2.57
N PRO A 142 10.05 -2.98 2.43
CA PRO A 142 9.17 -3.71 3.34
C PRO A 142 9.81 -4.04 4.68
N MET A 143 11.11 -3.87 4.79
CA MET A 143 11.90 -4.14 6.00
C MET A 143 13.21 -3.37 5.94
N ASP A 144 13.90 -3.27 7.06
CA ASP A 144 15.29 -2.79 7.08
C ASP A 144 16.20 -3.80 6.38
N GLY A 145 17.19 -3.30 5.66
CA GLY A 145 18.15 -4.16 4.98
C GLY A 145 19.06 -3.42 4.02
N THR A 146 19.75 -4.22 3.20
CA THR A 146 20.70 -3.72 2.21
C THR A 146 20.23 -4.10 0.80
N ILE A 147 20.34 -3.17 -0.14
CA ILE A 147 20.03 -3.42 -1.55
C ILE A 147 21.12 -4.30 -2.14
N VAL A 148 20.78 -5.55 -2.44
CA VAL A 148 21.73 -6.55 -2.96
C VAL A 148 21.62 -6.78 -4.47
N ALA A 149 20.52 -6.33 -5.09
CA ALA A 149 20.34 -6.36 -6.54
C ALA A 149 19.35 -5.29 -6.98
N ILE A 150 19.59 -4.70 -8.13
CA ILE A 150 18.65 -3.82 -8.83
C ILE A 150 18.25 -4.56 -10.11
N VAL A 151 17.00 -5.03 -10.15
CA VAL A 151 16.48 -5.84 -11.26
C VAL A 151 15.85 -4.98 -12.33
N THR A 152 15.18 -3.90 -11.95
CA THR A 152 14.53 -2.94 -12.85
C THR A 152 15.19 -1.58 -12.70
N GLU A 153 15.55 -1.00 -13.82
CA GLU A 153 16.26 0.28 -13.82
C GLU A 153 15.33 1.44 -14.15
N GLU A 154 15.78 2.66 -13.84
CA GLU A 154 15.09 3.89 -14.17
C GLU A 154 14.82 3.99 -15.67
N GLY A 155 13.61 4.39 -16.03
CA GLY A 155 13.17 4.48 -17.42
C GLY A 155 12.54 3.21 -17.98
N GLN A 156 12.68 2.08 -17.31
CA GLN A 156 12.09 0.80 -17.73
C GLN A 156 10.60 0.76 -17.39
N THR A 157 9.80 0.24 -18.33
CA THR A 157 8.37 0.04 -18.11
C THR A 157 8.13 -1.35 -17.54
N VAL A 158 7.36 -1.43 -16.45
CA VAL A 158 6.98 -2.70 -15.81
C VAL A 158 5.51 -2.99 -16.02
N ASN A 159 5.19 -4.27 -16.14
CA ASN A 159 3.83 -4.77 -16.28
C ASN A 159 3.51 -5.72 -15.11
N ALA A 160 2.58 -5.31 -14.26
CA ALA A 160 2.19 -6.04 -13.06
C ALA A 160 0.88 -6.83 -13.23
N ASN A 161 0.36 -7.00 -14.44
CA ASN A 161 -0.94 -7.60 -14.68
C ASN A 161 -1.00 -9.10 -14.37
N GLN A 162 0.10 -9.84 -14.59
CA GLN A 162 0.15 -11.30 -14.38
C GLN A 162 0.97 -11.69 -13.17
N SER A 163 2.05 -10.98 -12.89
CA SER A 163 2.91 -11.20 -11.73
C SER A 163 3.58 -9.88 -11.36
N ALA A 164 3.88 -9.71 -10.09
CA ALA A 164 4.58 -8.52 -9.63
C ALA A 164 6.04 -8.56 -10.10
N PRO A 165 6.47 -7.68 -11.03
CA PRO A 165 7.86 -7.66 -11.45
C PRO A 165 8.75 -7.16 -10.31
N THR A 166 9.91 -7.80 -10.13
CA THR A 166 10.86 -7.39 -9.09
C THR A 166 11.56 -6.09 -9.51
N ILE A 167 11.61 -5.14 -8.60
CA ILE A 167 12.34 -3.88 -8.79
C ILE A 167 13.74 -3.98 -8.18
N VAL A 168 13.83 -4.36 -6.91
CA VAL A 168 15.10 -4.59 -6.21
C VAL A 168 14.99 -5.83 -5.34
N LYS A 169 16.15 -6.38 -4.96
CA LYS A 169 16.25 -7.41 -3.92
C LYS A 169 16.90 -6.82 -2.68
N LEU A 170 16.32 -7.11 -1.54
CA LEU A 170 16.69 -6.58 -0.24
C LEU A 170 17.08 -7.73 0.67
N ALA A 171 18.21 -7.61 1.34
CA ALA A 171 18.69 -8.62 2.27
C ALA A 171 18.91 -8.01 3.64
N LYS A 172 18.46 -8.72 4.68
CA LYS A 172 18.75 -8.38 6.06
C LYS A 172 20.08 -9.00 6.45
N LEU A 173 21.13 -8.17 6.49
CA LEU A 173 22.51 -8.62 6.70
C LEU A 173 23.01 -8.46 8.13
N ASP A 174 22.19 -7.91 9.03
CA ASP A 174 22.56 -7.68 10.43
C ASP A 174 22.61 -8.96 11.26
N THR A 175 22.03 -10.08 10.78
CA THR A 175 22.08 -11.39 11.42
C THR A 175 22.70 -12.42 10.50
N MET A 176 24.00 -12.33 10.29
CA MET A 176 24.74 -13.26 9.44
C MET A 176 25.45 -14.31 10.28
N THR A 177 25.43 -15.56 9.79
CA THR A 177 26.12 -16.67 10.43
C THR A 177 27.40 -16.97 9.66
N ILE A 178 28.52 -16.96 10.36
CA ILE A 178 29.82 -17.33 9.82
C ILE A 178 30.15 -18.75 10.26
N LYS A 179 30.26 -19.67 9.31
CA LYS A 179 30.69 -21.05 9.56
C LYS A 179 32.18 -21.11 9.28
N ALA A 180 33.00 -21.07 10.34
CA ALA A 180 34.45 -21.12 10.23
C ALA A 180 34.94 -22.54 10.48
N GLN A 181 35.79 -23.05 9.58
CA GLN A 181 36.51 -24.30 9.79
C GLN A 181 37.92 -23.97 10.26
N ILE A 182 38.22 -24.35 11.50
CA ILE A 182 39.52 -24.10 12.11
C ILE A 182 40.16 -25.43 12.36
N SER A 183 41.45 -25.61 11.95
CA SER A 183 42.17 -26.84 12.23
C SER A 183 42.35 -27.07 13.72
N GLU A 184 42.40 -28.33 14.16
CA GLU A 184 42.61 -28.67 15.58
C GLU A 184 43.85 -28.02 16.15
N ALA A 185 44.92 -27.87 15.36
CA ALA A 185 46.14 -27.21 15.81
C ALA A 185 45.97 -25.73 16.13
N ASP A 186 44.97 -25.07 15.50
CA ASP A 186 44.75 -23.64 15.66
C ASP A 186 43.61 -23.26 16.60
N VAL A 187 42.81 -24.26 17.05
CA VAL A 187 41.67 -23.99 17.94
C VAL A 187 42.06 -23.28 19.21
N MET A 188 43.20 -23.62 19.78
CA MET A 188 43.70 -23.01 21.01
C MET A 188 44.22 -21.58 20.81
N LYS A 189 44.42 -21.13 19.57
CA LYS A 189 44.88 -19.77 19.25
C LYS A 189 43.74 -18.81 19.01
N VAL A 190 42.52 -19.30 18.85
CA VAL A 190 41.32 -18.47 18.58
C VAL A 190 40.54 -18.36 19.88
N GLU A 191 40.48 -17.15 20.41
CA GLU A 191 39.73 -16.86 21.64
C GLU A 191 38.35 -16.28 21.30
N GLN A 192 37.38 -16.58 22.17
CA GLN A 192 36.04 -16.00 22.06
C GLN A 192 36.10 -14.48 22.17
N GLY A 193 35.45 -13.79 21.24
CA GLY A 193 35.42 -12.33 21.20
C GLY A 193 36.46 -11.68 20.30
N GLN A 194 37.37 -12.45 19.69
CA GLN A 194 38.28 -11.89 18.69
C GLN A 194 37.53 -11.41 17.47
N THR A 195 38.04 -10.30 16.88
CA THR A 195 37.48 -9.79 15.64
C THR A 195 38.00 -10.61 14.47
N VAL A 196 37.09 -11.10 13.64
CA VAL A 196 37.39 -11.88 12.46
C VAL A 196 37.10 -11.03 11.19
N TYR A 197 38.08 -11.03 10.27
CA TYR A 197 37.94 -10.35 8.99
C TYR A 197 37.40 -11.29 7.92
N PHE A 198 36.50 -10.78 7.10
CA PHE A 198 36.07 -11.50 5.91
C PHE A 198 35.65 -10.49 4.82
N THR A 199 35.70 -10.93 3.56
CA THR A 199 35.33 -10.13 2.41
C THR A 199 34.16 -10.80 1.70
N THR A 200 33.11 -10.05 1.37
CA THR A 200 31.97 -10.58 0.64
C THR A 200 32.26 -10.58 -0.86
N LEU A 201 31.73 -11.60 -1.56
CA LEU A 201 31.80 -11.68 -3.00
C LEU A 201 31.04 -10.50 -3.63
N GLY A 202 31.64 -9.89 -4.66
CA GLY A 202 31.05 -8.75 -5.37
C GLY A 202 31.27 -7.39 -4.72
N ASN A 203 31.88 -7.34 -3.53
CA ASN A 203 32.18 -6.12 -2.79
C ASN A 203 33.55 -6.24 -2.14
N SER A 204 34.56 -6.59 -2.94
CA SER A 204 35.90 -6.93 -2.49
C SER A 204 36.66 -5.82 -1.75
N ASP A 205 36.22 -4.56 -1.92
CA ASP A 205 36.86 -3.40 -1.29
C ASP A 205 36.35 -3.13 0.12
N LYS A 206 35.27 -3.80 0.54
CA LYS A 206 34.69 -3.62 1.89
C LYS A 206 34.97 -4.84 2.74
N LYS A 207 35.63 -4.61 3.86
CA LYS A 207 35.84 -5.63 4.88
C LYS A 207 34.74 -5.54 5.92
N HIS A 208 34.18 -6.71 6.30
CA HIS A 208 33.21 -6.80 7.34
C HIS A 208 33.85 -7.35 8.61
N TYR A 209 33.42 -6.85 9.75
CA TYR A 209 33.94 -7.25 11.06
C TYR A 209 32.85 -7.87 11.89
N ALA A 210 33.11 -8.98 12.51
CA ALA A 210 32.20 -9.64 13.44
C ALA A 210 32.96 -10.25 14.58
N LYS A 211 32.36 -10.31 15.78
CA LYS A 211 32.93 -11.01 16.92
C LYS A 211 32.77 -12.49 16.72
N LEU A 212 33.85 -13.25 17.03
CA LEU A 212 33.81 -14.71 17.01
C LEU A 212 32.89 -15.22 18.11
N ARG A 213 31.92 -16.07 17.75
CA ARG A 213 31.01 -16.73 18.68
C ARG A 213 31.33 -18.23 18.69
N GLN A 214 31.24 -18.82 19.87
CA GLN A 214 31.34 -20.27 19.99
C GLN A 214 30.18 -21.00 19.35
#